data_456ef21ad9d48ef2a30b084e5638323e
#
_entry.id   456ef21ad9d48ef2a30b084e5638323e
#
_cell.length_a   1.000
_cell.length_b   1.000
_cell.length_c   1.000
_cell.angle_alpha   90.00
_cell.angle_beta   90.00
_cell.angle_gamma   90.00
#
_symmetry.space_group_name_H-M   'P 1'
#
loop_
_entity.id
_entity.type
_entity.pdbx_description
1 polymer ?
#
loop_
_entity_poly.entity_id
_entity_poly.type
_entity_poly.pdbx_seq_one_letter_code
_entity_poly.pdbx_strand_id
1 'polypeptide(L)'
;MRLNVEEAVAGGKRSISYSYQEAGANGMPSMQHKSVEVNIPQAIGNGKKLRLKGKGGAGVGQNAPAGDLYIKIEAIEHENYKIDGNDIYEHISIAPWEAALGTSLEIDTPFGKKKMKVPEGSQSGRKMRIKGKGLSDGDFYVVYDVKLPPADTDEKKEFYNQMKEIMDFDPRG
;
A
#
# COMPACT_ATOMS: atom_id res chain seq x y z
N MET A 1 9.22 -11.73 -3.97
CA MET A 1 7.81 -11.74 -4.43
C MET A 1 7.26 -10.36 -4.18
N ARG A 2 6.76 -9.71 -5.25
CA ARG A 2 6.16 -8.39 -5.17
C ARG A 2 4.66 -8.52 -4.98
N LEU A 3 4.10 -7.74 -4.09
CA LEU A 3 2.67 -7.64 -3.81
C LEU A 3 2.28 -6.17 -3.80
N ASN A 4 1.15 -5.80 -4.39
CA ASN A 4 0.59 -4.49 -4.15
C ASN A 4 0.02 -4.40 -2.72
N VAL A 5 -0.36 -3.20 -2.28
CA VAL A 5 -0.84 -2.97 -0.91
C VAL A 5 -2.05 -3.83 -0.59
N GLU A 6 -3.02 -3.89 -1.50
CA GLU A 6 -4.25 -4.65 -1.33
C GLU A 6 -3.96 -6.16 -1.20
N GLU A 7 -3.06 -6.68 -2.02
CA GLU A 7 -2.63 -8.08 -1.95
C GLU A 7 -1.88 -8.40 -0.65
N ALA A 8 -1.01 -7.49 -0.21
CA ALA A 8 -0.28 -7.65 1.05
C ALA A 8 -1.22 -7.61 2.26
N VAL A 9 -2.24 -6.75 2.21
CA VAL A 9 -3.29 -6.64 3.25
C VAL A 9 -4.20 -7.86 3.24
N ALA A 10 -4.70 -8.28 2.07
CA ALA A 10 -5.62 -9.41 1.95
C ALA A 10 -4.94 -10.75 2.27
N GLY A 11 -3.65 -10.89 1.91
CA GLY A 11 -2.95 -12.16 2.02
C GLY A 11 -3.56 -13.26 1.14
N GLY A 12 -3.54 -14.50 1.65
CA GLY A 12 -4.16 -15.64 1.00
C GLY A 12 -3.20 -16.52 0.23
N LYS A 13 -3.75 -17.49 -0.49
CA LYS A 13 -2.98 -18.48 -1.24
C LYS A 13 -2.53 -17.94 -2.60
N ARG A 14 -1.24 -18.11 -2.90
CA ARG A 14 -0.63 -17.74 -4.18
C ARG A 14 0.23 -18.87 -4.71
N SER A 15 0.14 -19.13 -6.01
CA SER A 15 1.06 -20.05 -6.69
C SER A 15 2.24 -19.26 -7.23
N ILE A 16 3.45 -19.69 -6.92
CA ILE A 16 4.69 -19.12 -7.44
C ILE A 16 5.47 -20.18 -8.19
N SER A 17 6.07 -19.77 -9.30
CA SER A 17 7.00 -20.61 -10.06
C SER A 17 8.41 -20.07 -9.89
N TYR A 18 9.36 -20.95 -9.68
CA TYR A 18 10.77 -20.62 -9.58
C TYR A 18 11.61 -21.66 -10.29
N SER A 19 12.81 -21.23 -10.67
CA SER A 19 13.79 -22.11 -11.33
C SER A 19 15.01 -22.25 -10.41
N TYR A 20 15.59 -23.44 -10.38
CA TYR A 20 16.84 -23.71 -9.69
C TYR A 20 17.69 -24.68 -10.52
N GLN A 21 18.99 -24.63 -10.27
CA GLN A 21 19.92 -25.57 -10.90
C GLN A 21 20.04 -26.83 -10.06
N GLU A 22 19.96 -27.98 -10.71
CA GLU A 22 20.19 -29.28 -10.13
C GLU A 22 21.25 -30.03 -10.93
N ALA A 23 22.09 -30.83 -10.26
CA ALA A 23 23.03 -31.70 -10.97
C ALA A 23 22.25 -32.77 -11.72
N GLY A 24 22.30 -32.72 -13.05
CA GLY A 24 21.73 -33.73 -13.90
C GLY A 24 22.44 -35.09 -13.79
N ALA A 25 21.85 -36.15 -14.33
CA ALA A 25 22.39 -37.49 -14.31
C ALA A 25 23.81 -37.61 -14.88
N ASN A 26 24.22 -36.69 -15.71
CA ASN A 26 25.57 -36.63 -16.33
C ASN A 26 26.53 -35.68 -15.59
N GLY A 27 26.19 -35.22 -14.38
CA GLY A 27 26.98 -34.23 -13.62
C GLY A 27 26.91 -32.80 -14.20
N MET A 28 26.19 -32.55 -15.27
CA MET A 28 25.98 -31.21 -15.83
C MET A 28 24.81 -30.51 -15.12
N PRO A 29 24.92 -29.18 -14.84
CA PRO A 29 23.82 -28.43 -14.29
C PRO A 29 22.61 -28.43 -15.23
N SER A 30 21.45 -28.80 -14.72
CA SER A 30 20.17 -28.70 -15.44
C SER A 30 19.24 -27.73 -14.71
N MET A 31 18.52 -26.92 -15.47
CA MET A 31 17.51 -25.98 -14.92
C MET A 31 16.21 -26.74 -14.68
N GLN A 32 15.77 -26.72 -13.43
CA GLN A 32 14.48 -27.29 -13.01
C GLN A 32 13.50 -26.17 -12.73
N HIS A 33 12.24 -26.38 -13.12
CA HIS A 33 11.13 -25.46 -12.85
C HIS A 33 10.19 -26.11 -11.85
N LYS A 34 9.89 -25.41 -10.77
CA LYS A 34 8.91 -25.84 -9.78
C LYS A 34 7.85 -24.78 -9.56
N SER A 35 6.62 -25.22 -9.33
CA SER A 35 5.53 -24.38 -8.84
C SER A 35 5.18 -24.83 -7.42
N VAL A 36 4.92 -23.87 -6.53
CA VAL A 36 4.57 -24.11 -5.14
C VAL A 36 3.47 -23.14 -4.71
N GLU A 37 2.50 -23.66 -3.97
CA GLU A 37 1.48 -22.84 -3.33
C GLU A 37 2.04 -22.26 -2.02
N VAL A 38 1.90 -20.97 -1.86
CA VAL A 38 2.33 -20.21 -0.68
C VAL A 38 1.12 -19.59 -0.03
N ASN A 39 0.97 -19.78 1.27
CA ASN A 39 -0.03 -19.08 2.05
C ASN A 39 0.60 -17.81 2.63
N ILE A 40 0.13 -16.65 2.16
CA ILE A 40 0.59 -15.33 2.58
C ILE A 40 -0.29 -14.88 3.76
N PRO A 41 0.28 -14.61 4.94
CA PRO A 41 -0.48 -14.04 6.05
C PRO A 41 -1.11 -12.70 5.67
N GLN A 42 -2.27 -12.38 6.24
CA GLN A 42 -2.89 -11.05 6.09
C GLN A 42 -1.98 -9.97 6.68
N ALA A 43 -2.01 -8.80 6.06
CA ALA A 43 -1.21 -7.64 6.43
C ALA A 43 0.28 -7.97 6.58
N ILE A 44 0.82 -8.77 5.66
CA ILE A 44 2.22 -9.19 5.73
C ILE A 44 3.15 -7.97 5.63
N GLY A 45 4.09 -7.86 6.59
CA GLY A 45 5.04 -6.77 6.62
C GLY A 45 5.99 -6.75 5.43
N ASN A 46 6.37 -5.54 5.01
CA ASN A 46 7.35 -5.33 3.97
C ASN A 46 8.71 -5.92 4.38
N GLY A 47 9.39 -6.61 3.47
CA GLY A 47 10.68 -7.27 3.72
C GLY A 47 10.60 -8.60 4.50
N LYS A 48 9.44 -9.04 4.95
CA LYS A 48 9.26 -10.34 5.63
C LYS A 48 9.66 -11.50 4.72
N LYS A 49 10.22 -12.55 5.34
CA LYS A 49 10.60 -13.79 4.65
C LYS A 49 9.65 -14.91 5.07
N LEU A 50 9.03 -15.55 4.09
CA LEU A 50 8.25 -16.77 4.27
C LEU A 50 9.17 -17.97 4.03
N ARG A 51 9.18 -18.93 4.96
CA ARG A 51 9.94 -20.17 4.84
C ARG A 51 9.01 -21.30 4.40
N LEU A 52 9.35 -21.94 3.30
CA LEU A 52 8.68 -23.14 2.82
C LEU A 52 9.62 -24.34 3.02
N LYS A 53 9.35 -25.11 4.07
CA LYS A 53 10.17 -26.23 4.46
C LYS A 53 10.22 -27.30 3.36
N GLY A 54 11.43 -27.73 3.00
CA GLY A 54 11.66 -28.79 2.02
C GLY A 54 11.27 -28.43 0.57
N LYS A 55 11.10 -27.11 0.26
CA LYS A 55 10.77 -26.63 -1.10
C LYS A 55 11.95 -25.97 -1.80
N GLY A 56 13.14 -25.99 -1.23
CA GLY A 56 14.38 -25.51 -1.84
C GLY A 56 14.99 -26.50 -2.81
N GLY A 57 16.28 -26.34 -3.11
CA GLY A 57 17.08 -27.24 -3.93
C GLY A 57 17.25 -28.62 -3.32
N ALA A 58 17.61 -29.59 -4.16
CA ALA A 58 17.92 -30.94 -3.71
C ALA A 58 19.11 -30.93 -2.71
N GLY A 59 19.06 -31.76 -1.70
CA GLY A 59 20.19 -31.96 -0.78
C GLY A 59 21.36 -32.63 -1.48
N VAL A 60 22.57 -32.40 -0.97
CA VAL A 60 23.79 -33.03 -1.49
C VAL A 60 24.01 -34.38 -0.80
N GLY A 61 23.99 -35.48 -1.56
CA GLY A 61 24.20 -36.83 -1.10
C GLY A 61 23.00 -37.77 -1.30
N GLN A 62 23.26 -39.10 -1.20
CA GLN A 62 22.17 -40.09 -1.33
C GLN A 62 21.16 -39.90 -0.19
N ASN A 63 19.89 -39.68 -0.53
CA ASN A 63 18.79 -39.46 0.40
C ASN A 63 18.86 -38.17 1.25
N ALA A 64 19.68 -37.20 0.89
CA ALA A 64 19.70 -35.91 1.61
C ALA A 64 18.36 -35.17 1.42
N PRO A 65 17.76 -34.63 2.51
CA PRO A 65 16.49 -33.89 2.40
C PRO A 65 16.68 -32.61 1.59
N ALA A 66 15.63 -32.22 0.85
CA ALA A 66 15.63 -30.95 0.14
C ALA A 66 15.74 -29.77 1.14
N GLY A 67 16.44 -28.72 0.72
CA GLY A 67 16.56 -27.50 1.48
C GLY A 67 15.23 -26.73 1.59
N ASP A 68 15.24 -25.63 2.29
CA ASP A 68 14.08 -24.77 2.43
C ASP A 68 14.10 -23.63 1.38
N LEU A 69 12.93 -23.23 0.94
CA LEU A 69 12.76 -22.07 0.08
C LEU A 69 12.36 -20.87 0.94
N TYR A 70 13.11 -19.78 0.81
CA TYR A 70 12.80 -18.51 1.45
C TYR A 70 12.30 -17.51 0.43
N ILE A 71 11.10 -16.98 0.64
CA ILE A 71 10.47 -15.98 -0.21
C ILE A 71 10.46 -14.66 0.52
N LYS A 72 11.24 -13.69 0.03
CA LYS A 72 11.17 -12.31 0.53
C LYS A 72 9.96 -11.62 -0.09
N ILE A 73 9.11 -11.04 0.75
CA ILE A 73 7.98 -10.21 0.36
C ILE A 73 8.47 -8.77 0.18
N GLU A 74 8.05 -8.15 -0.90
CA GLU A 74 8.29 -6.75 -1.21
C GLU A 74 6.91 -6.13 -1.52
N ALA A 75 6.43 -5.31 -0.59
CA ALA A 75 5.21 -4.54 -0.82
C ALA A 75 5.56 -3.36 -1.73
N ILE A 76 4.83 -3.23 -2.85
CA ILE A 76 5.03 -2.17 -3.83
C ILE A 76 3.92 -1.13 -3.74
N GLU A 77 4.31 0.11 -3.93
CA GLU A 77 3.38 1.23 -4.01
C GLU A 77 2.43 1.07 -5.20
N HIS A 78 1.24 1.59 -5.05
CA HIS A 78 0.22 1.67 -6.08
C HIS A 78 -0.20 3.14 -6.25
N GLU A 79 -0.98 3.46 -7.28
CA GLU A 79 -1.40 4.84 -7.58
C GLU A 79 -2.02 5.56 -6.37
N ASN A 80 -2.78 4.84 -5.55
CA ASN A 80 -3.49 5.40 -4.40
C ASN A 80 -2.72 5.27 -3.08
N TYR A 81 -1.76 4.35 -2.99
CA TYR A 81 -1.12 3.99 -1.74
C TYR A 81 0.40 4.13 -1.80
N LYS A 82 0.95 4.86 -0.84
CA LYS A 82 2.39 4.89 -0.56
C LYS A 82 2.70 4.08 0.68
N ILE A 83 3.92 3.55 0.74
CA ILE A 83 4.39 2.71 1.85
C ILE A 83 5.63 3.36 2.46
N ASP A 84 5.60 3.54 3.77
CA ASP A 84 6.78 3.90 4.55
C ASP A 84 6.98 2.86 5.65
N GLY A 85 7.99 2.00 5.48
CA GLY A 85 8.17 0.84 6.35
C GLY A 85 6.99 -0.13 6.31
N ASN A 86 6.19 -0.17 7.36
CA ASN A 86 4.94 -0.93 7.47
C ASN A 86 3.69 -0.03 7.46
N ASP A 87 3.87 1.28 7.47
CA ASP A 87 2.77 2.25 7.39
C ASP A 87 2.28 2.41 5.96
N ILE A 88 0.97 2.53 5.80
CA ILE A 88 0.31 2.78 4.52
C ILE A 88 -0.26 4.19 4.52
N TYR A 89 -0.03 4.95 3.46
CA TYR A 89 -0.54 6.31 3.27
C TYR A 89 -1.44 6.35 2.04
N GLU A 90 -2.63 6.89 2.23
CA GLU A 90 -3.58 7.18 1.16
C GLU A 90 -3.82 8.69 1.09
N HIS A 91 -3.66 9.27 -0.10
CA HIS A 91 -3.96 10.67 -0.36
C HIS A 91 -5.38 10.80 -0.91
N ILE A 92 -6.23 11.51 -0.18
CA ILE A 92 -7.59 11.81 -0.63
C ILE A 92 -7.76 13.30 -0.92
N SER A 93 -8.37 13.58 -2.07
CA SER A 93 -8.69 14.96 -2.44
C SER A 93 -9.99 15.40 -1.77
N ILE A 94 -9.96 16.58 -1.15
CA ILE A 94 -11.12 17.22 -0.55
C ILE A 94 -11.28 18.64 -1.10
N ALA A 95 -12.51 19.12 -1.13
CA ALA A 95 -12.80 20.49 -1.54
C ALA A 95 -12.47 21.49 -0.40
N PRO A 96 -12.19 22.78 -0.73
CA PRO A 96 -11.91 23.78 0.29
C PRO A 96 -13.01 23.96 1.33
N TRP A 97 -14.28 23.87 0.92
CA TRP A 97 -15.44 23.95 1.84
C TRP A 97 -15.57 22.73 2.72
N GLU A 98 -15.19 21.53 2.26
CA GLU A 98 -15.16 20.31 3.08
C GLU A 98 -14.05 20.40 4.14
N ALA A 99 -12.90 20.97 3.76
CA ALA A 99 -11.80 21.22 4.69
C ALA A 99 -12.14 22.28 5.73
N ALA A 100 -12.76 23.38 5.30
CA ALA A 100 -13.09 24.52 6.17
C ALA A 100 -14.25 24.22 7.13
N LEU A 101 -15.33 23.63 6.62
CA LEU A 101 -16.58 23.41 7.37
C LEU A 101 -16.69 22.03 8.00
N GLY A 102 -15.79 21.13 7.63
CA GLY A 102 -15.86 19.73 7.99
C GLY A 102 -16.91 18.95 7.21
N THR A 103 -16.69 17.66 7.07
CA THR A 103 -17.61 16.77 6.36
C THR A 103 -17.40 15.32 6.81
N SER A 104 -18.22 14.42 6.28
CA SER A 104 -18.01 12.97 6.41
C SER A 104 -17.92 12.37 5.02
N LEU A 105 -16.83 11.68 4.74
CA LEU A 105 -16.55 11.01 3.47
C LEU A 105 -16.58 9.51 3.64
N GLU A 106 -17.00 8.80 2.60
CA GLU A 106 -16.77 7.37 2.47
C GLU A 106 -15.58 7.17 1.55
N ILE A 107 -14.57 6.46 2.01
CA ILE A 107 -13.35 6.16 1.28
C ILE A 107 -13.18 4.66 1.10
N ASP A 108 -12.60 4.26 -0.01
CA ASP A 108 -12.21 2.88 -0.29
C ASP A 108 -10.81 2.65 0.26
N THR A 109 -10.67 1.81 1.27
CA THR A 109 -9.38 1.45 1.85
C THR A 109 -9.02 0.01 1.51
N PRO A 110 -7.76 -0.42 1.64
CA PRO A 110 -7.37 -1.82 1.45
C PRO A 110 -8.12 -2.80 2.37
N PHE A 111 -8.78 -2.27 3.40
CA PHE A 111 -9.58 -3.01 4.39
C PHE A 111 -11.10 -2.89 4.14
N GLY A 112 -11.50 -2.39 2.98
CA GLY A 112 -12.89 -2.09 2.62
C GLY A 112 -13.30 -0.65 2.88
N LYS A 113 -14.57 -0.35 2.58
CA LYS A 113 -15.12 1.01 2.72
C LYS A 113 -15.14 1.48 4.17
N LYS A 114 -14.71 2.73 4.37
CA LYS A 114 -14.69 3.38 5.69
C LYS A 114 -15.30 4.77 5.62
N LYS A 115 -16.20 5.04 6.57
CA LYS A 115 -16.71 6.41 6.77
C LYS A 115 -15.72 7.16 7.66
N MET A 116 -15.24 8.30 7.17
CA MET A 116 -14.30 9.16 7.86
C MET A 116 -14.86 10.55 8.03
N LYS A 117 -14.56 11.16 9.19
CA LYS A 117 -14.91 12.54 9.46
C LYS A 117 -13.72 13.44 9.13
N VAL A 118 -13.91 14.42 8.27
CA VAL A 118 -12.98 15.53 8.07
C VAL A 118 -13.36 16.61 9.10
N PRO A 119 -12.51 16.90 10.09
CA PRO A 119 -12.77 17.97 11.04
C PRO A 119 -12.78 19.34 10.35
N GLU A 120 -13.60 20.26 10.85
CA GLU A 120 -13.56 21.66 10.41
C GLU A 120 -12.16 22.27 10.60
N GLY A 121 -11.78 23.21 9.75
CA GLY A 121 -10.47 23.84 9.78
C GLY A 121 -9.32 22.90 9.38
N SER A 122 -9.61 21.77 8.73
CA SER A 122 -8.57 20.87 8.21
C SER A 122 -7.76 21.57 7.13
N GLN A 123 -6.45 21.34 7.13
CA GLN A 123 -5.52 21.88 6.14
C GLN A 123 -4.97 20.77 5.25
N SER A 124 -4.47 21.15 4.07
CA SER A 124 -3.77 20.21 3.19
C SER A 124 -2.55 19.63 3.90
N GLY A 125 -2.31 18.32 3.70
CA GLY A 125 -1.25 17.59 4.40
C GLY A 125 -1.61 17.10 5.79
N ARG A 126 -2.79 17.46 6.34
CA ARG A 126 -3.26 16.89 7.61
C ARG A 126 -3.43 15.39 7.48
N LYS A 127 -2.88 14.65 8.46
CA LYS A 127 -2.94 13.19 8.49
C LYS A 127 -3.96 12.72 9.53
N MET A 128 -4.78 11.74 9.15
CA MET A 128 -5.63 10.99 10.07
C MET A 128 -5.11 9.56 10.15
N ARG A 129 -4.81 9.11 11.37
CA ARG A 129 -4.28 7.78 11.65
C ARG A 129 -5.38 6.79 11.98
N ILE A 130 -5.34 5.61 11.36
CA ILE A 130 -6.13 4.44 11.74
C ILE A 130 -5.18 3.38 12.27
N LYS A 131 -5.10 3.27 13.59
CA LYS A 131 -4.14 2.45 14.29
C LYS A 131 -4.28 0.96 13.94
N GLY A 132 -3.14 0.29 13.70
CA GLY A 132 -3.05 -1.15 13.44
C GLY A 132 -3.69 -1.56 12.10
N LYS A 133 -3.80 -0.63 11.15
CA LYS A 133 -4.32 -0.87 9.79
C LYS A 133 -3.26 -0.64 8.71
N GLY A 134 -1.99 -0.76 9.07
CA GLY A 134 -0.88 -0.88 8.12
C GLY A 134 -0.54 -2.34 7.81
N LEU A 135 0.67 -2.55 7.35
CA LEU A 135 1.27 -3.88 7.19
C LEU A 135 1.90 -4.30 8.52
N SER A 136 1.77 -5.56 8.92
CA SER A 136 2.29 -6.09 10.18
C SER A 136 1.83 -5.27 11.39
N ASP A 137 2.71 -4.49 11.98
CA ASP A 137 2.50 -3.62 13.14
C ASP A 137 2.36 -2.14 12.80
N GLY A 138 2.28 -1.83 11.50
CA GLY A 138 2.12 -0.46 11.01
C GLY A 138 0.68 0.07 11.11
N ASP A 139 0.52 1.33 10.74
CA ASP A 139 -0.73 2.05 10.75
C ASP A 139 -1.15 2.47 9.34
N PHE A 140 -2.41 2.83 9.20
CA PHE A 140 -2.93 3.41 7.98
C PHE A 140 -3.18 4.90 8.18
N TYR A 141 -2.66 5.71 7.28
CA TYR A 141 -2.80 7.16 7.31
C TYR A 141 -3.57 7.65 6.09
N VAL A 142 -4.57 8.46 6.33
CA VAL A 142 -5.25 9.23 5.31
C VAL A 142 -4.71 10.65 5.35
N VAL A 143 -4.21 11.14 4.22
CA VAL A 143 -3.64 12.47 4.05
C VAL A 143 -4.61 13.30 3.22
N TYR A 144 -5.03 14.45 3.73
CA TYR A 144 -5.95 15.34 3.00
C TYR A 144 -5.19 16.22 2.03
N ASP A 145 -5.59 16.20 0.78
CA ASP A 145 -5.12 17.11 -0.27
C ASP A 145 -6.25 18.05 -0.66
N VAL A 146 -6.19 19.29 -0.20
CA VAL A 146 -7.19 20.28 -0.58
C VAL A 146 -6.98 20.67 -2.04
N LYS A 147 -7.99 20.44 -2.87
CA LYS A 147 -8.00 20.78 -4.30
C LYS A 147 -8.88 21.97 -4.56
N LEU A 148 -8.30 23.02 -5.14
CA LEU A 148 -9.05 24.20 -5.53
C LEU A 148 -9.92 23.90 -6.76
N PRO A 149 -11.22 24.28 -6.75
CA PRO A 149 -12.04 24.25 -7.96
C PRO A 149 -11.46 25.17 -9.03
N PRO A 150 -11.53 24.81 -10.34
CA PRO A 150 -11.04 25.68 -11.39
C PRO A 150 -11.91 26.96 -11.53
N ALA A 151 -11.28 28.10 -11.73
CA ALA A 151 -11.94 29.36 -12.05
C ALA A 151 -12.04 29.57 -13.57
N ASP A 152 -12.72 28.68 -14.27
CA ASP A 152 -12.82 28.59 -15.73
C ASP A 152 -13.98 29.42 -16.33
N THR A 153 -14.84 29.99 -15.49
CA THR A 153 -15.91 30.92 -15.90
C THR A 153 -15.77 32.25 -15.17
N ASP A 154 -16.37 33.31 -15.77
CA ASP A 154 -16.33 34.64 -15.17
C ASP A 154 -17.06 34.68 -13.81
N GLU A 155 -18.14 33.94 -13.67
CA GLU A 155 -18.87 33.79 -12.40
C GLU A 155 -17.99 33.18 -11.30
N LYS A 156 -17.21 32.12 -11.62
CA LYS A 156 -16.29 31.50 -10.67
C LYS A 156 -15.13 32.41 -10.29
N LYS A 157 -14.61 33.20 -11.25
CA LYS A 157 -13.58 34.21 -10.97
C LYS A 157 -14.10 35.29 -10.03
N GLU A 158 -15.31 35.77 -10.28
CA GLU A 158 -15.98 36.75 -9.43
C GLU A 158 -16.16 36.21 -8.00
N PHE A 159 -16.57 34.96 -7.86
CA PHE A 159 -16.69 34.31 -6.56
C PHE A 159 -15.34 34.25 -5.80
N TYR A 160 -14.25 33.93 -6.49
CA TYR A 160 -12.91 33.96 -5.87
C TYR A 160 -12.46 35.40 -5.48
N ASN A 161 -12.84 36.42 -6.26
CA ASN A 161 -12.58 37.82 -5.89
C ASN A 161 -13.36 38.20 -4.63
N GLN A 162 -14.63 37.87 -4.54
CA GLN A 162 -15.44 38.08 -3.32
C GLN A 162 -14.85 37.34 -2.11
N MET A 163 -14.41 36.08 -2.30
CA MET A 163 -13.75 35.30 -1.25
C MET A 163 -12.49 36.00 -0.74
N LYS A 164 -11.66 36.55 -1.65
CA LYS A 164 -10.46 37.31 -1.30
C LYS A 164 -10.77 38.57 -0.49
N GLU A 165 -11.85 39.27 -0.80
CA GLU A 165 -12.27 40.48 -0.11
C GLU A 165 -12.84 40.22 1.28
N ILE A 166 -13.59 39.10 1.44
CA ILE A 166 -14.26 38.74 2.69
C ILE A 166 -13.30 38.06 3.67
N MET A 167 -12.38 37.26 3.16
CA MET A 167 -11.50 36.43 3.99
C MET A 167 -10.13 37.06 4.23
N ASP A 168 -9.97 38.12 4.90
CA ASP A 168 -8.68 38.78 5.23
C ASP A 168 -7.61 37.73 5.66
N PHE A 169 -7.03 37.03 4.66
CA PHE A 169 -6.16 35.88 4.86
C PHE A 169 -4.89 35.96 4.01
N ASP A 170 -3.74 36.02 4.67
CA ASP A 170 -2.42 35.89 4.03
C ASP A 170 -1.84 34.48 4.29
N PRO A 171 -1.76 33.62 3.27
CA PRO A 171 -1.19 32.28 3.43
C PRO A 171 0.33 32.27 3.64
N ARG A 172 1.01 33.41 3.51
CA ARG A 172 2.46 33.53 3.68
C ARG A 172 2.86 34.08 5.05
N GLY A 173 1.91 34.52 5.85
CA GLY A 173 2.07 34.96 7.26
C GLY A 173 2.56 36.37 7.43
#